data_c2c9e0323b81423135d15161bee8b99e
#
_entry.id   c2c9e0323b81423135d15161bee8b99e
#
_cell.length_a   1.000
_cell.length_b   1.000
_cell.length_c   1.000
_cell.angle_alpha   90.00
_cell.angle_beta   90.00
_cell.angle_gamma   90.00
#
_symmetry.space_group_name_H-M   'P 1'
#
loop_
_entity.id
_entity.type
_entity.pdbx_description
1 polymer ?
#
loop_
_entity_poly.entity_id
_entity_poly.type
_entity_poly.pdbx_seq_one_letter_code
_entity_poly.pdbx_strand_id
1 'polypeptide(L)'
;MSFQVSPGVRVKEVDLTNVVPAVSSSIGAFAGAFSWGPMGIPTQVTSENDLAEKFGTPNTTNNTSYFTAAAFLQYGNDLRVIRASTGALNAVASGSAVKIANSSSYTQSFEAGQGSVGPWAAKYPGTLGNSLRVEVCSSSGFASWAYATQFDAAPGTSSTATKLGVTGALDELHIVVLDEDGAWTGTANTILETFAFVSMAADAKNDNGTSNFYKDVVNAGSEYVWWMDHDTGLTDAGISLSAQATSKVFDGDGGTAIASSLSGGTDDDAY
;
A
#
# COMPACT_ATOMS: atom_id res chain seq x y z
N MET A 1 12.81 -4.36 -69.78
CA MET A 1 13.92 -3.39 -69.60
C MET A 1 14.04 -2.57 -70.86
N SER A 2 13.72 -1.27 -70.86
CA SER A 2 13.93 -0.41 -71.99
C SER A 2 15.41 -0.02 -72.05
N PHE A 3 16.03 -0.42 -73.20
CA PHE A 3 17.41 -0.05 -73.50
C PHE A 3 17.47 1.40 -74.01
N GLN A 4 18.27 2.25 -73.44
CA GLN A 4 18.49 3.61 -73.88
C GLN A 4 19.51 3.56 -75.07
N VAL A 5 19.07 3.94 -76.28
CA VAL A 5 19.85 3.78 -77.53
C VAL A 5 20.68 5.04 -77.89
N SER A 6 20.57 6.12 -77.11
CA SER A 6 21.33 7.36 -77.32
C SER A 6 21.88 7.92 -75.99
N PRO A 7 22.97 8.70 -76.05
CA PRO A 7 23.48 9.29 -74.84
C PRO A 7 22.45 10.23 -74.20
N GLY A 8 22.01 9.92 -72.97
CA GLY A 8 21.06 10.71 -72.21
C GLY A 8 21.40 10.62 -70.70
N VAL A 9 21.05 11.67 -70.00
CA VAL A 9 21.26 11.75 -68.53
C VAL A 9 20.04 11.05 -67.87
N ARG A 10 20.29 10.01 -67.13
CA ARG A 10 19.26 9.34 -66.29
C ARG A 10 19.31 9.95 -64.89
N VAL A 11 18.37 10.83 -64.61
CA VAL A 11 18.19 11.36 -63.24
C VAL A 11 17.33 10.34 -62.47
N LYS A 12 17.88 9.81 -61.41
CA LYS A 12 17.10 9.02 -60.39
C LYS A 12 17.02 9.90 -59.16
N GLU A 13 15.82 10.35 -58.90
CA GLU A 13 15.54 11.00 -57.60
C GLU A 13 15.57 9.94 -56.52
N VAL A 14 16.47 10.04 -55.58
CA VAL A 14 16.49 9.22 -54.38
C VAL A 14 16.04 10.13 -53.27
N ASP A 15 14.80 9.93 -52.81
CA ASP A 15 14.30 10.58 -51.62
C ASP A 15 15.07 10.03 -50.41
N LEU A 16 16.02 10.80 -49.91
CA LEU A 16 16.79 10.53 -48.72
C LEU A 16 16.14 11.15 -47.48
N THR A 17 14.87 11.56 -47.59
CA THR A 17 14.13 12.01 -46.42
C THR A 17 13.89 10.79 -45.50
N ASN A 18 14.90 10.46 -44.77
CA ASN A 18 14.74 9.56 -43.64
C ASN A 18 13.91 10.33 -42.60
N VAL A 19 12.59 10.25 -42.71
CA VAL A 19 11.70 10.65 -41.62
C VAL A 19 11.99 9.66 -40.50
N VAL A 20 12.99 9.96 -39.70
CA VAL A 20 13.08 9.40 -38.38
C VAL A 20 11.85 9.97 -37.66
N PRO A 21 10.82 9.18 -37.38
CA PRO A 21 9.77 9.65 -36.49
C PRO A 21 10.53 10.00 -35.20
N ALA A 22 10.59 11.29 -34.91
CA ALA A 22 11.00 11.73 -33.59
C ALA A 22 9.96 11.17 -32.60
N VAL A 23 10.17 9.95 -32.19
CA VAL A 23 9.51 9.41 -31.01
C VAL A 23 10.21 10.16 -29.87
N SER A 24 9.81 11.40 -29.66
CA SER A 24 10.10 12.16 -28.48
C SER A 24 9.38 11.46 -27.33
N SER A 25 10.01 10.46 -26.73
CA SER A 25 9.61 10.00 -25.42
C SER A 25 9.96 11.14 -24.45
N SER A 26 8.99 12.06 -24.23
CA SER A 26 9.14 13.14 -23.28
C SER A 26 9.03 12.56 -21.88
N ILE A 27 10.13 12.07 -21.34
CA ILE A 27 10.21 11.66 -19.93
C ILE A 27 10.50 12.92 -19.13
N GLY A 28 9.58 13.30 -18.26
CA GLY A 28 9.77 14.40 -17.30
C GLY A 28 10.30 13.90 -15.96
N ALA A 29 10.93 14.79 -15.20
CA ALA A 29 11.29 14.57 -13.82
C ALA A 29 10.89 15.79 -12.98
N PHE A 30 10.27 15.54 -11.83
CA PHE A 30 9.82 16.57 -10.93
C PHE A 30 10.09 16.18 -9.48
N ALA A 31 10.64 17.09 -8.69
CA ALA A 31 10.79 16.92 -7.25
C ALA A 31 9.98 18.01 -6.52
N GLY A 32 9.18 17.62 -5.53
CA GLY A 32 8.32 18.56 -4.81
C GLY A 32 7.66 17.98 -3.58
N ALA A 33 6.88 18.83 -2.91
CA ALA A 33 6.09 18.47 -1.76
C ALA A 33 4.77 17.83 -2.19
N PHE A 34 4.39 16.74 -1.52
CA PHE A 34 3.13 16.04 -1.73
C PHE A 34 2.61 15.52 -0.38
N SER A 35 1.29 15.32 -0.26
CA SER A 35 0.65 14.88 0.98
C SER A 35 0.89 13.41 1.31
N TRP A 36 1.18 12.59 0.31
CA TRP A 36 1.32 11.14 0.43
C TRP A 36 2.41 10.59 -0.50
N GLY A 37 2.66 9.29 -0.43
CA GLY A 37 3.55 8.58 -1.35
C GLY A 37 4.99 8.43 -0.86
N PRO A 38 5.77 7.57 -1.56
CA PRO A 38 7.13 7.25 -1.17
C PRO A 38 8.05 8.46 -1.29
N MET A 39 8.90 8.64 -0.28
CA MET A 39 9.87 9.73 -0.24
C MET A 39 11.22 9.30 -0.80
N GLY A 40 11.86 10.19 -1.56
CA GLY A 40 13.22 10.01 -2.04
C GLY A 40 13.39 8.94 -3.13
N ILE A 41 12.30 8.41 -3.68
CA ILE A 41 12.32 7.41 -4.75
C ILE A 41 11.61 7.97 -5.98
N PRO A 42 12.24 7.90 -7.18
CA PRO A 42 11.57 8.26 -8.43
C PRO A 42 10.39 7.33 -8.70
N THR A 43 9.18 7.85 -8.65
CA THR A 43 7.94 7.11 -8.89
C THR A 43 7.35 7.54 -10.22
N GLN A 44 7.04 6.58 -11.08
CA GLN A 44 6.42 6.86 -12.36
C GLN A 44 4.96 7.24 -12.20
N VAL A 45 4.56 8.31 -12.87
CA VAL A 45 3.20 8.83 -12.93
C VAL A 45 2.82 9.04 -14.39
N THR A 46 1.66 8.53 -14.79
CA THR A 46 1.22 8.49 -16.18
C THR A 46 0.04 9.41 -16.49
N SER A 47 -0.69 9.85 -15.46
CA SER A 47 -1.86 10.73 -15.56
C SER A 47 -2.06 11.53 -14.27
N GLU A 48 -2.91 12.55 -14.32
CA GLU A 48 -3.28 13.31 -13.14
C GLU A 48 -4.01 12.46 -12.08
N ASN A 49 -4.84 11.50 -12.52
CA ASN A 49 -5.49 10.56 -11.59
C ASN A 49 -4.46 9.67 -10.89
N ASP A 50 -3.48 9.15 -11.63
CA ASP A 50 -2.37 8.36 -11.08
C ASP A 50 -1.49 9.19 -10.12
N LEU A 51 -1.33 10.52 -10.40
CA LEU A 51 -0.67 11.43 -9.49
C LEU A 51 -1.44 11.59 -8.17
N ALA A 52 -2.76 11.79 -8.24
CA ALA A 52 -3.61 11.92 -7.07
C ALA A 52 -3.66 10.63 -6.23
N GLU A 53 -3.72 9.49 -6.88
CA GLU A 53 -3.73 8.18 -6.23
C GLU A 53 -2.41 7.90 -5.48
N LYS A 54 -1.26 8.15 -6.13
CA LYS A 54 0.06 7.87 -5.55
C LYS A 54 0.57 8.92 -4.57
N PHE A 55 0.20 10.19 -4.77
CA PHE A 55 0.79 11.31 -4.03
C PHE A 55 -0.23 12.15 -3.24
N GLY A 56 -1.50 11.75 -3.27
CA GLY A 56 -2.60 12.47 -2.62
C GLY A 56 -3.10 13.66 -3.44
N THR A 57 -4.24 14.18 -3.05
CA THR A 57 -4.87 15.35 -3.69
C THR A 57 -4.18 16.66 -3.28
N PRO A 58 -4.29 17.72 -4.10
CA PRO A 58 -3.70 19.03 -3.77
C PRO A 58 -4.38 19.66 -2.54
N ASN A 59 -3.59 20.29 -1.71
CA ASN A 59 -4.01 21.08 -0.58
C ASN A 59 -3.33 22.46 -0.59
N THR A 60 -3.53 23.27 0.45
CA THR A 60 -2.98 24.63 0.54
C THR A 60 -1.44 24.66 0.58
N THR A 61 -0.79 23.60 1.03
CA THR A 61 0.66 23.52 1.21
C THR A 61 1.36 22.98 -0.03
N ASN A 62 0.77 21.98 -0.72
CA ASN A 62 1.40 21.28 -1.84
C ASN A 62 0.86 21.66 -3.23
N ASN A 63 -0.12 22.58 -3.32
CA ASN A 63 -0.81 22.93 -4.57
C ASN A 63 0.15 23.31 -5.71
N THR A 64 1.19 24.08 -5.43
CA THR A 64 2.17 24.50 -6.44
C THR A 64 2.89 23.29 -7.03
N SER A 65 3.35 22.35 -6.20
CA SER A 65 4.02 21.13 -6.65
C SER A 65 3.04 20.23 -7.43
N TYR A 66 1.83 20.05 -6.90
CA TYR A 66 0.82 19.20 -7.53
C TYR A 66 0.45 19.73 -8.94
N PHE A 67 0.05 20.99 -9.06
CA PHE A 67 -0.37 21.56 -10.34
C PHE A 67 0.78 21.70 -11.34
N THR A 68 2.03 21.87 -10.89
CA THR A 68 3.19 21.83 -11.78
C THR A 68 3.38 20.43 -12.39
N ALA A 69 3.27 19.39 -11.60
CA ALA A 69 3.32 18.00 -12.07
C ALA A 69 2.12 17.66 -12.98
N ALA A 70 0.91 18.07 -12.58
CA ALA A 70 -0.31 17.87 -13.37
C ALA A 70 -0.26 18.57 -14.73
N ALA A 71 0.29 19.81 -14.79
CA ALA A 71 0.46 20.53 -16.05
C ALA A 71 1.37 19.78 -17.04
N PHE A 72 2.44 19.12 -16.58
CA PHE A 72 3.25 18.27 -17.45
C PHE A 72 2.45 17.08 -17.98
N LEU A 73 1.63 16.46 -17.13
CA LEU A 73 0.85 15.27 -17.48
C LEU A 73 -0.27 15.54 -18.50
N GLN A 74 -0.62 16.82 -18.77
CA GLN A 74 -1.52 17.19 -19.86
C GLN A 74 -0.89 17.01 -21.24
N TYR A 75 0.44 17.00 -21.33
CA TYR A 75 1.20 16.91 -22.59
C TYR A 75 2.10 15.68 -22.68
N GLY A 76 2.39 15.02 -21.54
CA GLY A 76 3.23 13.84 -21.45
C GLY A 76 2.61 12.79 -20.55
N ASN A 77 3.01 11.53 -20.71
CA ASN A 77 2.49 10.38 -19.96
C ASN A 77 3.58 9.57 -19.23
N ASP A 78 4.78 10.12 -19.10
CA ASP A 78 5.87 9.53 -18.30
C ASP A 78 6.58 10.62 -17.49
N LEU A 79 6.05 10.87 -16.29
CA LEU A 79 6.64 11.78 -15.32
C LEU A 79 7.24 10.97 -14.18
N ARG A 80 8.51 11.21 -13.86
CA ARG A 80 9.16 10.67 -12.67
C ARG A 80 9.05 11.68 -11.54
N VAL A 81 8.20 11.39 -10.56
CA VAL A 81 7.98 12.25 -9.39
C VAL A 81 8.81 11.76 -8.23
N ILE A 82 9.50 12.67 -7.56
CA ILE A 82 10.21 12.42 -6.30
C ILE A 82 9.57 13.29 -5.23
N ARG A 83 8.94 12.65 -4.24
CA ARG A 83 8.48 13.37 -3.06
C ARG A 83 9.67 13.75 -2.19
N ALA A 84 9.84 15.05 -1.99
CA ALA A 84 10.87 15.62 -1.13
C ALA A 84 10.23 16.03 0.20
N SER A 85 10.83 15.64 1.31
CA SER A 85 10.48 16.06 2.67
C SER A 85 11.61 15.68 3.63
N THR A 86 11.84 16.49 4.64
CA THR A 86 12.86 16.24 5.68
C THR A 86 12.24 15.89 7.03
N GLY A 87 11.11 16.48 7.37
CA GLY A 87 10.50 16.43 8.70
C GLY A 87 9.19 15.66 8.83
N ALA A 88 8.58 15.22 7.71
CA ALA A 88 7.32 14.50 7.76
C ALA A 88 7.44 13.15 8.49
N LEU A 89 6.40 12.82 9.29
CA LEU A 89 6.32 11.59 10.08
C LEU A 89 5.07 10.79 9.72
N ASN A 90 5.16 9.46 9.84
CA ASN A 90 4.03 8.56 9.65
C ASN A 90 3.14 8.57 10.89
N ALA A 91 1.83 8.57 10.69
CA ALA A 91 0.88 8.29 11.75
C ALA A 91 1.04 6.85 12.25
N VAL A 92 0.83 6.64 13.54
CA VAL A 92 0.99 5.34 14.22
C VAL A 92 -0.19 5.06 15.14
N ALA A 93 -0.42 3.78 15.43
CA ALA A 93 -1.54 3.37 16.28
C ALA A 93 -1.33 3.77 17.76
N SER A 94 -0.09 3.90 18.21
CA SER A 94 0.22 4.37 19.57
C SER A 94 1.63 4.95 19.66
N GLY A 95 1.95 5.61 20.76
CA GLY A 95 3.30 6.14 21.03
C GLY A 95 3.68 7.33 20.16
N SER A 96 4.95 7.43 19.82
CA SER A 96 5.49 8.55 19.04
C SER A 96 5.55 8.19 17.55
N ALA A 97 5.10 9.12 16.70
CA ALA A 97 5.20 9.01 15.26
C ALA A 97 6.64 8.70 14.79
N VAL A 98 6.77 7.90 13.76
CA VAL A 98 8.04 7.47 13.18
C VAL A 98 8.20 7.95 11.75
N LYS A 99 9.39 7.82 11.19
CA LYS A 99 9.65 8.13 9.78
C LYS A 99 9.94 6.86 9.00
N ILE A 100 8.97 6.46 8.19
CA ILE A 100 9.09 5.37 7.22
C ILE A 100 8.98 5.98 5.83
N ALA A 101 10.10 6.36 5.24
CA ALA A 101 10.12 7.12 3.99
C ALA A 101 9.61 6.30 2.79
N ASN A 102 9.89 5.00 2.78
CA ASN A 102 9.58 4.08 1.68
C ASN A 102 9.72 2.61 2.15
N SER A 103 9.45 1.66 1.28
CA SER A 103 9.54 0.22 1.58
C SER A 103 10.93 -0.22 2.03
N SER A 104 11.99 0.35 1.45
CA SER A 104 13.36 0.01 1.88
C SER A 104 13.65 0.44 3.32
N SER A 105 13.16 1.63 3.74
CA SER A 105 13.32 2.07 5.13
C SER A 105 12.48 1.25 6.10
N TYR A 106 11.30 0.78 5.67
CA TYR A 106 10.50 -0.17 6.45
C TYR A 106 11.25 -1.49 6.67
N THR A 107 11.70 -2.13 5.59
CA THR A 107 12.42 -3.42 5.66
C THR A 107 13.69 -3.33 6.50
N GLN A 108 14.42 -2.22 6.43
CA GLN A 108 15.67 -2.07 7.19
C GLN A 108 15.46 -1.86 8.69
N SER A 109 14.36 -1.22 9.11
CA SER A 109 14.25 -0.71 10.47
C SER A 109 13.02 -1.20 11.24
N PHE A 110 11.96 -1.66 10.55
CA PHE A 110 10.66 -1.89 11.18
C PHE A 110 10.08 -3.29 10.91
N GLU A 111 10.56 -4.02 9.91
CA GLU A 111 10.01 -5.33 9.52
C GLU A 111 10.06 -6.38 10.66
N ALA A 112 11.02 -6.25 11.56
CA ALA A 112 11.13 -7.12 12.73
C ALA A 112 10.10 -6.84 13.84
N GLY A 113 9.38 -5.73 13.72
CA GLY A 113 8.44 -5.24 14.72
C GLY A 113 8.99 -4.08 15.54
N GLN A 114 8.11 -3.20 15.97
CA GLN A 114 8.43 -2.02 16.81
C GLN A 114 7.27 -1.71 17.77
N GLY A 115 7.11 -2.51 18.82
CA GLY A 115 5.98 -2.43 19.75
C GLY A 115 5.74 -1.08 20.41
N SER A 116 6.72 -0.16 20.37
CA SER A 116 6.57 1.19 20.93
C SER A 116 5.60 2.10 20.14
N VAL A 117 5.20 1.70 18.92
CA VAL A 117 4.33 2.49 18.02
C VAL A 117 2.97 1.81 17.77
N GLY A 118 2.70 0.71 18.47
CA GLY A 118 1.50 -0.09 18.32
C GLY A 118 1.54 -1.00 17.09
N PRO A 119 0.40 -1.63 16.74
CA PRO A 119 0.36 -2.66 15.69
C PRO A 119 0.50 -2.12 14.26
N TRP A 120 0.18 -0.88 14.03
CA TRP A 120 0.09 -0.32 12.67
C TRP A 120 0.72 1.06 12.56
N ALA A 121 1.30 1.35 11.41
CA ALA A 121 1.71 2.69 10.98
C ALA A 121 1.17 2.99 9.58
N ALA A 122 0.92 4.27 9.30
CA ALA A 122 0.58 4.72 7.96
C ALA A 122 1.71 4.37 6.97
N LYS A 123 1.36 4.03 5.72
CA LYS A 123 2.31 3.57 4.69
C LYS A 123 3.41 4.61 4.43
N TYR A 124 3.02 5.88 4.37
CA TYR A 124 3.92 6.99 4.09
C TYR A 124 3.72 8.13 5.10
N PRO A 125 4.74 8.98 5.31
CA PRO A 125 4.63 10.16 6.17
C PRO A 125 3.58 11.14 5.66
N GLY A 126 2.90 11.79 6.57
CA GLY A 126 1.95 12.85 6.24
C GLY A 126 0.71 12.85 7.12
N THR A 127 0.00 13.98 7.15
CA THR A 127 -1.21 14.18 7.93
C THR A 127 -2.38 13.32 7.46
N LEU A 128 -2.40 12.89 6.18
CA LEU A 128 -3.41 11.97 5.65
C LEU A 128 -3.43 10.63 6.40
N GLY A 129 -2.30 10.19 6.94
CA GLY A 129 -2.20 9.00 7.76
C GLY A 129 -3.03 9.07 9.05
N ASN A 130 -3.33 10.26 9.56
CA ASN A 130 -4.13 10.44 10.78
C ASN A 130 -5.61 10.07 10.60
N SER A 131 -6.10 10.00 9.36
CA SER A 131 -7.47 9.56 9.04
C SER A 131 -7.58 8.05 8.86
N LEU A 132 -6.51 7.30 9.06
CA LEU A 132 -6.53 5.86 8.89
C LEU A 132 -6.88 5.16 10.20
N ARG A 133 -7.76 4.16 10.11
CA ARG A 133 -8.04 3.20 11.17
C ARG A 133 -7.96 1.79 10.63
N VAL A 134 -7.35 0.90 11.38
CA VAL A 134 -7.33 -0.53 11.07
C VAL A 134 -8.19 -1.27 12.07
N GLU A 135 -9.10 -2.10 11.59
CA GLU A 135 -9.85 -3.02 12.44
C GLU A 135 -9.53 -4.46 12.09
N VAL A 136 -9.27 -5.24 13.12
CA VAL A 136 -8.97 -6.67 13.04
C VAL A 136 -10.05 -7.45 13.77
N CYS A 137 -10.61 -8.45 13.12
CA CYS A 137 -11.69 -9.26 13.67
C CYS A 137 -11.39 -10.75 13.55
N SER A 138 -11.48 -11.48 14.67
CA SER A 138 -11.41 -12.93 14.71
C SER A 138 -12.80 -13.55 14.61
N SER A 139 -12.85 -14.90 14.63
CA SER A 139 -14.09 -15.66 14.61
C SER A 139 -15.05 -15.27 15.74
N SER A 140 -14.52 -14.95 16.91
CA SER A 140 -15.32 -14.66 18.12
C SER A 140 -16.02 -13.31 18.08
N GLY A 141 -15.39 -12.29 17.46
CA GLY A 141 -15.93 -10.93 17.35
C GLY A 141 -16.85 -10.72 16.13
N PHE A 142 -16.82 -11.60 15.15
CA PHE A 142 -17.39 -11.39 13.83
C PHE A 142 -18.89 -11.07 13.83
N ALA A 143 -19.68 -11.78 14.64
CA ALA A 143 -21.14 -11.63 14.64
C ALA A 143 -21.63 -10.22 15.06
N SER A 144 -20.83 -9.50 15.86
CA SER A 144 -21.13 -8.14 16.35
C SER A 144 -20.34 -7.06 15.64
N TRP A 145 -19.47 -7.43 14.71
CA TRP A 145 -18.61 -6.49 14.01
C TRP A 145 -19.36 -5.67 12.96
N ALA A 146 -19.16 -4.37 12.95
CA ALA A 146 -19.86 -3.45 12.04
C ALA A 146 -19.59 -3.74 10.56
N TYR A 147 -18.43 -4.30 10.25
CA TYR A 147 -17.98 -4.60 8.89
C TYR A 147 -18.14 -6.07 8.49
N ALA A 148 -18.80 -6.89 9.28
CA ALA A 148 -19.04 -8.31 9.01
C ALA A 148 -19.67 -8.56 7.63
N THR A 149 -20.56 -7.65 7.17
CA THR A 149 -21.26 -7.77 5.87
C THR A 149 -20.35 -7.58 4.65
N GLN A 150 -19.12 -7.18 4.85
CA GLN A 150 -18.13 -7.05 3.77
C GLN A 150 -17.45 -8.38 3.41
N PHE A 151 -17.70 -9.41 4.20
CA PHE A 151 -17.07 -10.73 4.07
C PHE A 151 -18.13 -11.80 3.88
N ASP A 152 -17.80 -12.82 3.10
CA ASP A 152 -18.73 -13.92 2.77
C ASP A 152 -19.05 -14.82 3.97
N ALA A 153 -18.12 -14.95 4.90
CA ALA A 153 -18.26 -15.77 6.11
C ALA A 153 -17.38 -15.27 7.25
N ALA A 154 -17.62 -15.74 8.47
CA ALA A 154 -16.73 -15.50 9.59
C ALA A 154 -15.36 -16.15 9.35
N PRO A 155 -14.26 -15.54 9.84
CA PRO A 155 -12.93 -16.17 9.81
C PRO A 155 -12.97 -17.44 10.65
N GLY A 156 -12.21 -18.44 10.26
CA GLY A 156 -12.28 -19.76 10.86
C GLY A 156 -10.92 -20.42 11.05
N THR A 157 -10.84 -21.67 10.69
CA THR A 157 -9.61 -22.47 10.72
C THR A 157 -8.99 -22.53 9.34
N SER A 158 -7.76 -22.09 9.20
CA SER A 158 -7.07 -22.04 7.92
C SER A 158 -6.86 -23.43 7.28
N SER A 159 -6.70 -23.42 5.96
CA SER A 159 -6.36 -24.65 5.22
C SER A 159 -5.02 -25.24 5.70
N THR A 160 -4.07 -24.44 6.12
CA THR A 160 -2.80 -24.88 6.71
C THR A 160 -3.02 -25.60 8.02
N ALA A 161 -3.80 -25.03 8.95
CA ALA A 161 -4.13 -25.68 10.22
C ALA A 161 -4.79 -27.04 10.00
N THR A 162 -5.77 -27.09 9.09
CA THR A 162 -6.46 -28.33 8.72
C THR A 162 -5.49 -29.37 8.16
N LYS A 163 -4.58 -29.02 7.26
CA LYS A 163 -3.56 -29.93 6.68
C LYS A 163 -2.57 -30.45 7.72
N LEU A 164 -2.25 -29.64 8.74
CA LEU A 164 -1.38 -30.02 9.85
C LEU A 164 -2.09 -30.81 10.94
N GLY A 165 -3.41 -31.02 10.83
CA GLY A 165 -4.23 -31.73 11.81
C GLY A 165 -4.56 -30.90 13.06
N VAL A 166 -4.37 -29.61 13.04
CA VAL A 166 -4.79 -28.69 14.12
C VAL A 166 -6.25 -28.31 13.88
N THR A 167 -7.16 -29.15 14.36
CA THR A 167 -8.60 -28.99 14.13
C THR A 167 -9.20 -27.93 15.03
N GLY A 168 -10.03 -27.04 14.44
CA GLY A 168 -10.69 -25.96 15.20
C GLY A 168 -9.71 -24.90 15.68
N ALA A 169 -8.62 -24.66 14.97
CA ALA A 169 -7.58 -23.70 15.34
C ALA A 169 -8.12 -22.27 15.47
N LEU A 170 -9.12 -21.87 14.66
CA LEU A 170 -9.68 -20.51 14.60
C LEU A 170 -8.61 -19.44 14.43
N ASP A 171 -7.59 -19.74 13.61
CA ASP A 171 -6.41 -18.90 13.39
C ASP A 171 -6.61 -17.82 12.34
N GLU A 172 -7.76 -17.80 11.65
CA GLU A 172 -8.03 -16.78 10.63
C GLU A 172 -8.57 -15.47 11.24
N LEU A 173 -8.29 -14.40 10.53
CA LEU A 173 -8.73 -13.03 10.81
C LEU A 173 -9.32 -12.38 9.56
N HIS A 174 -10.17 -11.39 9.76
CA HIS A 174 -10.50 -10.37 8.78
C HIS A 174 -9.93 -9.02 9.21
N ILE A 175 -9.41 -8.27 8.25
CA ILE A 175 -8.86 -6.94 8.49
C ILE A 175 -9.49 -5.96 7.52
N VAL A 176 -9.86 -4.78 8.02
CA VAL A 176 -10.28 -3.64 7.20
C VAL A 176 -9.41 -2.43 7.50
N VAL A 177 -9.08 -1.68 6.46
CA VAL A 177 -8.46 -0.35 6.57
C VAL A 177 -9.51 0.68 6.19
N LEU A 178 -9.70 1.67 7.03
CA LEU A 178 -10.75 2.65 6.95
C LEU A 178 -10.20 4.07 6.83
N ASP A 179 -10.95 4.90 6.12
CA ASP A 179 -10.83 6.36 6.16
C ASP A 179 -11.69 6.87 7.33
N GLU A 180 -11.13 6.95 8.53
CA GLU A 180 -11.88 7.24 9.76
C GLU A 180 -12.56 8.61 9.72
N ASP A 181 -11.83 9.63 9.30
CA ASP A 181 -12.30 11.03 9.30
C ASP A 181 -12.78 11.48 7.91
N GLY A 182 -12.61 10.69 6.88
CA GLY A 182 -13.01 11.04 5.52
C GLY A 182 -11.98 11.89 4.76
N ALA A 183 -10.71 11.94 5.19
CA ALA A 183 -9.70 12.75 4.53
C ALA A 183 -9.29 12.21 3.15
N TRP A 184 -9.52 10.94 2.88
CA TRP A 184 -9.24 10.28 1.61
C TRP A 184 -10.41 10.31 0.64
N THR A 185 -11.60 10.00 1.13
CA THR A 185 -12.79 9.75 0.31
C THR A 185 -13.83 10.86 0.40
N GLY A 186 -13.69 11.77 1.36
CA GLY A 186 -14.69 12.77 1.70
C GLY A 186 -15.81 12.23 2.60
N THR A 187 -15.81 10.95 2.96
CA THR A 187 -16.84 10.32 3.79
C THR A 187 -16.19 9.49 4.90
N ALA A 188 -16.48 9.85 6.13
CA ALA A 188 -15.93 9.15 7.30
C ALA A 188 -16.36 7.67 7.36
N ASN A 189 -15.47 6.84 7.88
CA ASN A 189 -15.62 5.38 8.01
C ASN A 189 -15.82 4.63 6.68
N THR A 190 -15.34 5.20 5.57
CA THR A 190 -15.29 4.50 4.29
C THR A 190 -14.19 3.44 4.30
N ILE A 191 -14.51 2.24 3.83
CA ILE A 191 -13.53 1.15 3.69
C ILE A 191 -12.62 1.46 2.51
N LEU A 192 -11.31 1.43 2.75
CA LEU A 192 -10.26 1.59 1.75
C LEU A 192 -9.75 0.24 1.27
N GLU A 193 -9.50 -0.69 2.20
CA GLU A 193 -8.99 -2.04 1.90
C GLU A 193 -9.62 -3.09 2.81
N THR A 194 -9.68 -4.33 2.30
CA THR A 194 -10.11 -5.50 3.06
C THR A 194 -9.13 -6.66 2.84
N PHE A 195 -8.81 -7.38 3.92
CA PHE A 195 -8.04 -8.61 3.87
C PHE A 195 -8.85 -9.72 4.52
N ALA A 196 -9.27 -10.68 3.71
CA ALA A 196 -10.15 -11.77 4.14
C ALA A 196 -9.37 -13.04 4.42
N PHE A 197 -9.73 -13.75 5.48
CA PHE A 197 -9.22 -15.09 5.83
C PHE A 197 -7.69 -15.15 5.93
N VAL A 198 -7.04 -14.07 6.41
CA VAL A 198 -5.61 -14.05 6.72
C VAL A 198 -5.37 -14.72 8.06
N SER A 199 -4.23 -15.40 8.24
CA SER A 199 -3.98 -16.18 9.45
C SER A 199 -3.11 -15.45 10.46
N MET A 200 -3.37 -15.63 11.76
CA MET A 200 -2.48 -15.22 12.86
C MET A 200 -1.19 -16.04 12.90
N ALA A 201 -1.19 -17.25 12.31
CA ALA A 201 -0.06 -18.17 12.39
C ALA A 201 1.06 -17.81 11.41
N ALA A 202 2.29 -17.74 11.90
CA ALA A 202 3.46 -17.31 11.14
C ALA A 202 3.83 -18.24 9.96
N ASP A 203 3.46 -19.52 10.02
CA ASP A 203 3.72 -20.52 8.98
C ASP A 203 2.51 -20.85 8.10
N ALA A 204 1.42 -20.10 8.23
CA ALA A 204 0.23 -20.29 7.42
C ALA A 204 0.48 -19.97 5.94
N LYS A 205 -0.08 -20.80 5.06
CA LYS A 205 0.06 -20.67 3.61
C LYS A 205 -1.27 -20.85 2.91
N ASN A 206 -1.41 -20.13 1.82
CA ASN A 206 -2.45 -20.36 0.83
C ASN A 206 -2.20 -21.68 0.06
N ASP A 207 -3.19 -22.17 -0.65
CA ASP A 207 -3.08 -23.40 -1.45
C ASP A 207 -2.03 -23.32 -2.56
N ASN A 208 -1.69 -22.13 -3.03
CA ASN A 208 -0.61 -21.89 -3.99
C ASN A 208 0.80 -21.81 -3.36
N GLY A 209 0.91 -21.96 -2.02
CA GLY A 209 2.16 -21.94 -1.28
C GLY A 209 2.67 -20.56 -0.85
N THR A 210 1.96 -19.47 -1.21
CA THR A 210 2.30 -18.12 -0.72
C THR A 210 1.95 -17.97 0.75
N SER A 211 2.61 -17.05 1.47
CA SER A 211 2.29 -16.75 2.86
C SER A 211 0.83 -16.29 3.00
N ASN A 212 0.13 -16.84 3.99
CA ASN A 212 -1.17 -16.35 4.45
C ASN A 212 -1.08 -15.72 5.84
N PHE A 213 0.13 -15.53 6.35
CA PHE A 213 0.34 -14.82 7.60
C PHE A 213 -0.08 -13.36 7.44
N TYR A 214 -0.97 -12.87 8.31
CA TYR A 214 -1.59 -11.55 8.15
C TYR A 214 -0.59 -10.41 8.02
N LYS A 215 0.55 -10.46 8.74
CA LYS A 215 1.67 -9.53 8.62
C LYS A 215 2.18 -9.44 7.18
N ASP A 216 2.47 -10.60 6.58
CA ASP A 216 3.06 -10.66 5.24
C ASP A 216 2.06 -10.21 4.18
N VAL A 217 0.79 -10.65 4.34
CA VAL A 217 -0.30 -10.31 3.40
C VAL A 217 -0.57 -8.81 3.41
N VAL A 218 -0.67 -8.19 4.59
CA VAL A 218 -0.90 -6.74 4.70
C VAL A 218 0.30 -5.96 4.19
N ASN A 219 1.52 -6.31 4.59
CA ASN A 219 2.71 -5.60 4.14
C ASN A 219 2.92 -5.65 2.62
N ALA A 220 2.57 -6.78 1.99
CA ALA A 220 2.67 -6.95 0.54
C ALA A 220 1.53 -6.27 -0.23
N GLY A 221 0.32 -6.24 0.34
CA GLY A 221 -0.90 -5.84 -0.36
C GLY A 221 -1.41 -4.44 -0.02
N SER A 222 -1.17 -3.92 1.18
CA SER A 222 -1.72 -2.63 1.58
C SER A 222 -1.03 -1.45 0.91
N GLU A 223 -1.82 -0.50 0.42
CA GLU A 223 -1.39 0.82 -0.08
C GLU A 223 -1.37 1.88 1.05
N TYR A 224 -1.97 1.60 2.21
CA TYR A 224 -2.25 2.58 3.27
C TYR A 224 -1.49 2.34 4.56
N VAL A 225 -1.16 1.09 4.91
CA VAL A 225 -0.56 0.77 6.21
C VAL A 225 0.61 -0.20 6.13
N TRP A 226 1.47 -0.12 7.16
CA TRP A 226 2.48 -1.11 7.50
C TRP A 226 2.09 -1.83 8.80
N TRP A 227 2.34 -3.12 8.87
CA TRP A 227 2.37 -3.84 10.13
C TRP A 227 3.61 -3.42 10.93
N MET A 228 3.43 -3.13 12.23
CA MET A 228 4.52 -2.71 13.11
C MET A 228 4.74 -3.66 14.27
N ASP A 229 3.68 -4.30 14.77
CA ASP A 229 3.74 -5.31 15.81
C ASP A 229 2.44 -6.11 15.86
N HIS A 230 2.43 -7.18 16.67
CA HIS A 230 1.21 -7.87 17.00
C HIS A 230 0.39 -7.05 18.00
N ASP A 231 -0.92 -6.93 17.73
CA ASP A 231 -1.80 -6.32 18.71
C ASP A 231 -1.84 -7.15 19.99
N THR A 232 -1.83 -6.49 21.13
CA THR A 232 -1.86 -7.15 22.45
C THR A 232 -3.13 -7.97 22.68
N GLY A 233 -4.21 -7.67 21.96
CA GLY A 233 -5.44 -8.45 21.95
C GLY A 233 -5.35 -9.73 21.13
N LEU A 234 -4.34 -9.89 20.27
CA LEU A 234 -4.07 -11.09 19.46
C LEU A 234 -2.97 -11.92 20.13
N THR A 235 -3.24 -12.54 21.26
CA THR A 235 -2.22 -13.16 22.13
C THR A 235 -1.45 -14.31 21.47
N ASP A 236 -2.05 -14.99 20.49
CA ASP A 236 -1.43 -16.10 19.74
C ASP A 236 -0.90 -15.67 18.36
N ALA A 237 -0.92 -14.40 18.03
CA ALA A 237 -0.42 -13.94 16.75
C ALA A 237 1.10 -14.16 16.63
N GLY A 238 1.55 -14.65 15.46
CA GLY A 238 2.96 -14.90 15.18
C GLY A 238 3.49 -16.26 15.66
N ILE A 239 2.69 -17.09 16.35
CA ILE A 239 3.11 -18.46 16.65
C ILE A 239 2.93 -19.37 15.42
N SER A 240 3.68 -20.48 15.39
CA SER A 240 3.71 -21.41 14.26
C SER A 240 2.75 -22.56 14.49
N LEU A 241 1.85 -22.86 13.54
CA LEU A 241 0.92 -24.01 13.58
C LEU A 241 1.65 -25.35 13.67
N SER A 242 2.75 -25.51 12.94
CA SER A 242 3.51 -26.75 12.89
C SER A 242 4.13 -27.14 14.25
N ALA A 243 4.23 -26.19 15.16
CA ALA A 243 4.74 -26.41 16.51
C ALA A 243 3.62 -26.62 17.56
N GLN A 244 2.34 -26.59 17.15
CA GLN A 244 1.22 -26.67 18.09
C GLN A 244 0.65 -28.09 18.23
N ALA A 245 -0.01 -28.31 19.36
CA ALA A 245 -0.83 -29.51 19.56
C ALA A 245 -2.06 -29.49 18.64
N THR A 246 -2.55 -30.65 18.27
CA THR A 246 -3.73 -30.82 17.38
C THR A 246 -5.02 -30.19 17.93
N SER A 247 -5.06 -29.89 19.22
CA SER A 247 -6.19 -29.23 19.90
C SER A 247 -5.97 -27.74 20.18
N LYS A 248 -4.91 -27.13 19.63
CA LYS A 248 -4.64 -25.68 19.82
C LYS A 248 -5.75 -24.86 19.15
N VAL A 249 -6.37 -24.02 19.95
CA VAL A 249 -7.26 -22.94 19.49
C VAL A 249 -6.49 -21.62 19.66
N PHE A 250 -6.47 -20.82 18.61
CA PHE A 250 -5.83 -19.51 18.65
C PHE A 250 -6.75 -18.53 19.38
N ASP A 251 -6.17 -17.79 20.32
CA ASP A 251 -6.86 -16.72 21.01
C ASP A 251 -6.71 -15.43 20.17
N GLY A 252 -7.86 -14.95 19.71
CA GLY A 252 -7.97 -13.78 18.84
C GLY A 252 -8.31 -12.51 19.64
N ASP A 253 -9.37 -11.84 19.23
CA ASP A 253 -9.79 -10.52 19.72
C ASP A 253 -10.63 -10.53 21.02
N GLY A 254 -10.72 -11.67 21.70
CA GLY A 254 -11.51 -11.80 22.94
C GLY A 254 -13.02 -11.59 22.75
N GLY A 255 -13.54 -11.70 21.54
CA GLY A 255 -14.97 -11.56 21.21
C GLY A 255 -15.40 -10.16 20.77
N THR A 256 -14.45 -9.25 20.55
CA THR A 256 -14.72 -7.89 20.04
C THR A 256 -13.61 -7.52 19.08
N ALA A 257 -13.96 -7.05 17.88
CA ALA A 257 -12.99 -6.59 16.91
C ALA A 257 -12.08 -5.50 17.50
N ILE A 258 -10.78 -5.60 17.21
CA ILE A 258 -9.77 -4.65 17.69
C ILE A 258 -9.68 -3.49 16.71
N ALA A 259 -9.86 -2.27 17.20
CA ALA A 259 -9.77 -1.06 16.40
C ALA A 259 -8.54 -0.24 16.81
N SER A 260 -7.76 0.16 15.82
CA SER A 260 -6.53 0.94 15.98
C SER A 260 -6.58 2.17 15.07
N SER A 261 -6.94 3.34 15.63
CA SER A 261 -6.87 4.62 14.93
C SER A 261 -5.42 5.12 14.90
N LEU A 262 -4.98 5.66 13.76
CA LEU A 262 -3.63 6.18 13.60
C LEU A 262 -3.58 7.69 13.87
N SER A 263 -2.49 8.16 14.45
CA SER A 263 -2.33 9.57 14.79
C SER A 263 -0.86 9.99 14.80
N GLY A 264 -0.61 11.30 14.93
CA GLY A 264 0.74 11.87 15.03
C GLY A 264 1.49 12.02 13.71
N GLY A 265 0.85 11.68 12.58
CA GLY A 265 1.41 11.94 11.26
C GLY A 265 1.53 13.44 11.00
N THR A 266 2.66 13.87 10.45
CA THR A 266 2.94 15.29 10.14
C THR A 266 3.42 15.47 8.71
N ASP A 267 2.99 16.55 8.10
CA ASP A 267 3.57 17.03 6.85
C ASP A 267 4.85 17.83 7.13
N ASP A 268 5.67 17.98 6.13
CA ASP A 268 6.81 18.89 6.15
C ASP A 268 6.46 20.15 5.36
N ASP A 269 6.23 21.24 6.06
CA ASP A 269 5.87 22.53 5.47
C ASP A 269 7.09 23.34 5.01
N ALA A 270 8.28 22.77 5.06
CA ALA A 270 9.54 23.46 4.78
C ALA A 270 9.91 23.43 3.29
N TYR A 271 9.28 24.31 2.50
CA TYR A 271 9.74 24.71 1.16
C TYR A 271 9.64 26.21 0.99
#